data_df29998d7cec07670a3ecb2d3aeec16d
#
_entry.id   df29998d7cec07670a3ecb2d3aeec16d
#
_cell.length_a   1.000
_cell.length_b   1.000
_cell.length_c   1.000
_cell.angle_alpha   90.00
_cell.angle_beta   90.00
_cell.angle_gamma   90.00
#
_symmetry.space_group_name_H-M   'P 1'
#
loop_
_entity.id
_entity.type
_entity.pdbx_description
1 polymer ?
#
loop_
_entity_poly.entity_id
_entity_poly.type
_entity_poly.pdbx_seq_one_letter_code
_entity_poly.pdbx_strand_id
1 'polypeptide(L)'
;MQSRLSTLLRATTIVATIAAGGYVATSYSFAKEMTVEVGGAPMYPSKNIIENAVNSKDHTTLVAAVKAAGLVDTLQGKGPFTVFAPVNAAFDALPAGTVDTLLKPENKDKLVAILTYHVLPGKHSAKSIMADIKKMGGKATYKTVEGEDLSFEMKDGALWVWDAKGDAARVTIADVNQSNGVIHVIDKVLLPKA
;
A
#
# COMPACT_ATOMS: atom_id res chain seq x y z
N MET A 1 26.35 -6.27 -27.57
CA MET A 1 25.69 -7.57 -27.77
C MET A 1 26.09 -8.45 -26.60
N GLN A 2 25.37 -8.39 -25.50
CA GLN A 2 25.55 -9.31 -24.37
C GLN A 2 24.17 -9.61 -23.79
N SER A 3 23.81 -10.88 -23.90
CA SER A 3 22.56 -11.49 -23.47
C SER A 3 22.48 -11.54 -21.93
N ARG A 4 21.40 -11.05 -21.37
CA ARG A 4 21.08 -11.27 -19.96
C ARG A 4 20.48 -12.66 -19.78
N LEU A 5 21.22 -13.57 -19.15
CA LEU A 5 20.71 -14.85 -18.69
C LEU A 5 19.75 -14.61 -17.51
N SER A 6 18.50 -14.94 -17.73
CA SER A 6 17.52 -15.08 -16.66
C SER A 6 17.77 -16.41 -15.93
N THR A 7 18.22 -16.34 -14.69
CA THR A 7 18.40 -17.53 -13.84
C THR A 7 17.05 -18.02 -13.34
N LEU A 8 16.49 -19.00 -14.02
CA LEU A 8 15.35 -19.79 -13.55
C LEU A 8 15.85 -20.72 -12.44
N LEU A 9 15.54 -20.38 -11.18
CA LEU A 9 15.79 -21.26 -10.04
C LEU A 9 14.76 -22.39 -10.07
N ARG A 10 15.17 -23.56 -10.57
CA ARG A 10 14.37 -24.78 -10.54
C ARG A 10 14.37 -25.32 -9.10
N ALA A 11 13.19 -25.49 -8.52
CA ALA A 11 13.01 -26.22 -7.28
C ALA A 11 13.33 -27.70 -7.54
N THR A 12 14.42 -28.21 -6.98
CA THR A 12 14.77 -29.62 -7.02
C THR A 12 14.01 -30.35 -5.92
N THR A 13 13.04 -31.17 -6.31
CA THR A 13 12.34 -32.07 -5.41
C THR A 13 13.26 -33.28 -5.15
N ILE A 14 13.77 -33.41 -3.94
CA ILE A 14 14.48 -34.63 -3.51
C ILE A 14 13.43 -35.59 -2.93
N VAL A 15 13.10 -36.63 -3.65
CA VAL A 15 12.31 -37.75 -3.15
C VAL A 15 13.29 -38.78 -2.56
N ALA A 16 13.36 -38.87 -1.25
CA ALA A 16 14.06 -39.97 -0.57
C ALA A 16 13.04 -41.06 -0.23
N THR A 17 13.06 -42.15 -0.95
CA THR A 17 12.31 -43.37 -0.64
C THR A 17 13.13 -44.18 0.34
N ILE A 18 12.66 -44.30 1.58
CA ILE A 18 13.14 -45.27 2.55
C ILE A 18 12.02 -46.27 2.79
N ALA A 19 12.27 -47.52 2.42
CA ALA A 19 11.35 -48.66 2.65
C ALA A 19 11.38 -49.08 4.13
N ALA A 20 10.18 -49.51 4.60
CA ALA A 20 9.90 -50.16 5.87
C ALA A 20 9.72 -49.22 7.10
N GLY A 21 8.44 -48.96 7.41
CA GLY A 21 7.99 -48.37 8.66
C GLY A 21 7.25 -47.02 8.45
N GLY A 22 5.92 -47.07 8.35
CA GLY A 22 4.99 -46.01 7.96
C GLY A 22 5.13 -44.67 8.66
N TYR A 23 6.07 -43.86 8.26
CA TYR A 23 6.06 -42.43 8.55
C TYR A 23 5.79 -41.69 7.24
N VAL A 24 4.60 -41.15 7.10
CA VAL A 24 4.29 -40.17 6.05
C VAL A 24 5.01 -38.88 6.41
N ALA A 25 6.21 -38.68 5.84
CA ALA A 25 6.86 -37.38 5.90
C ALA A 25 6.06 -36.39 5.04
N THR A 26 5.16 -35.65 5.64
CA THR A 26 4.54 -34.47 5.02
C THR A 26 5.64 -33.43 4.84
N SER A 27 6.17 -33.35 3.63
CA SER A 27 7.06 -32.26 3.22
C SER A 27 6.23 -30.96 3.19
N TYR A 28 6.33 -30.15 4.22
CA TYR A 28 5.84 -28.78 4.19
C TYR A 28 6.74 -27.98 3.24
N SER A 29 6.26 -27.80 2.02
CA SER A 29 6.87 -26.84 1.10
C SER A 29 6.54 -25.45 1.62
N PHE A 30 7.48 -24.81 2.30
CA PHE A 30 7.42 -23.39 2.57
C PHE A 30 7.60 -22.66 1.23
N ALA A 31 6.49 -22.35 0.56
CA ALA A 31 6.54 -21.42 -0.55
C ALA A 31 7.10 -20.11 0.01
N LYS A 32 8.27 -19.68 -0.49
CA LYS A 32 8.85 -18.38 -0.12
C LYS A 32 7.83 -17.30 -0.47
N GLU A 33 7.31 -16.67 0.55
CA GLU A 33 6.33 -15.60 0.40
C GLU A 33 6.98 -14.46 -0.41
N MET A 34 6.34 -14.05 -1.51
CA MET A 34 6.85 -12.94 -2.34
C MET A 34 6.61 -11.64 -1.61
N THR A 35 7.68 -11.07 -1.06
CA THR A 35 7.65 -9.78 -0.37
C THR A 35 8.06 -8.65 -1.30
N VAL A 36 7.46 -7.48 -1.09
CA VAL A 36 7.92 -6.21 -1.67
C VAL A 36 8.64 -5.45 -0.57
N GLU A 37 9.81 -4.90 -0.87
CA GLU A 37 10.55 -4.09 0.09
C GLU A 37 10.06 -2.64 0.05
N VAL A 38 9.74 -2.07 1.23
CA VAL A 38 9.28 -0.69 1.37
C VAL A 38 9.96 -0.08 2.60
N GLY A 39 10.71 1.00 2.40
CA GLY A 39 11.43 1.68 3.49
C GLY A 39 12.44 0.79 4.20
N GLY A 40 13.12 -0.09 3.45
CA GLY A 40 14.12 -1.03 3.98
C GLY A 40 13.54 -2.20 4.78
N ALA A 41 12.23 -2.46 4.69
CA ALA A 41 11.58 -3.58 5.35
C ALA A 41 10.77 -4.43 4.35
N PRO A 42 10.83 -5.77 4.45
CA PRO A 42 9.99 -6.65 3.65
C PRO A 42 8.53 -6.56 4.12
N MET A 43 7.61 -6.36 3.16
CA MET A 43 6.17 -6.38 3.38
C MET A 43 5.62 -7.76 3.05
N TYR A 44 5.01 -8.40 4.03
CA TYR A 44 4.52 -9.78 3.91
C TYR A 44 3.04 -9.80 3.57
N PRO A 45 2.61 -10.46 2.47
CA PRO A 45 1.20 -10.59 2.12
C PRO A 45 0.34 -11.29 3.18
N SER A 46 0.95 -12.07 4.07
CA SER A 46 0.30 -12.73 5.21
C SER A 46 0.00 -11.79 6.38
N LYS A 47 0.64 -10.62 6.44
CA LYS A 47 0.43 -9.59 7.47
C LYS A 47 -0.56 -8.53 7.00
N ASN A 48 -1.26 -7.90 7.96
CA ASN A 48 -2.14 -6.78 7.65
C ASN A 48 -1.38 -5.46 7.40
N ILE A 49 -2.11 -4.44 6.95
CA ILE A 49 -1.56 -3.13 6.59
C ILE A 49 -0.73 -2.52 7.73
N ILE A 50 -1.22 -2.56 8.95
CA ILE A 50 -0.53 -1.96 10.11
C ILE A 50 0.69 -2.78 10.53
N GLU A 51 0.58 -4.11 10.58
CA GLU A 51 1.70 -4.99 10.93
C GLU A 51 2.90 -4.86 9.98
N ASN A 52 2.65 -4.52 8.73
CA ASN A 52 3.71 -4.23 7.78
C ASN A 52 4.19 -2.78 7.87
N ALA A 53 3.27 -1.81 7.89
CA ALA A 53 3.60 -0.38 7.84
C ALA A 53 4.51 0.06 9.00
N VAL A 54 4.34 -0.51 10.20
CA VAL A 54 5.16 -0.18 11.38
C VAL A 54 6.64 -0.53 11.22
N ASN A 55 6.99 -1.40 10.28
CA ASN A 55 8.37 -1.81 10.02
C ASN A 55 9.05 -0.92 8.95
N SER A 56 8.28 -0.13 8.20
CA SER A 56 8.80 0.75 7.16
C SER A 56 9.41 2.03 7.74
N LYS A 57 10.67 2.28 7.44
CA LYS A 57 11.35 3.53 7.83
C LYS A 57 10.83 4.75 7.08
N ASP A 58 10.22 4.54 5.91
CA ASP A 58 9.67 5.61 5.07
C ASP A 58 8.26 6.04 5.47
N HIS A 59 7.59 5.33 6.41
CA HIS A 59 6.21 5.58 6.80
C HIS A 59 6.03 5.86 8.29
N THR A 60 7.08 6.28 8.99
CA THR A 60 7.04 6.54 10.44
C THR A 60 6.06 7.65 10.80
N THR A 61 6.01 8.73 10.00
CA THR A 61 5.07 9.84 10.18
C THR A 61 3.62 9.39 9.93
N LEU A 62 3.38 8.59 8.88
CA LEU A 62 2.05 8.02 8.60
C LEU A 62 1.57 7.12 9.74
N VAL A 63 2.44 6.26 10.26
CA VAL A 63 2.11 5.37 11.39
C VAL A 63 1.78 6.18 12.66
N ALA A 64 2.54 7.24 12.94
CA ALA A 64 2.25 8.15 14.05
C ALA A 64 0.88 8.84 13.88
N ALA A 65 0.58 9.32 12.66
CA ALA A 65 -0.70 9.93 12.32
C ALA A 65 -1.88 8.96 12.49
N VAL A 66 -1.75 7.72 12.01
CA VAL A 66 -2.78 6.67 12.15
C VAL A 66 -3.05 6.36 13.63
N LYS A 67 -2.00 6.30 14.47
CA LYS A 67 -2.13 6.11 15.92
C LYS A 67 -2.84 7.29 16.58
N ALA A 68 -2.42 8.52 16.28
CA ALA A 68 -3.03 9.74 16.82
C ALA A 68 -4.52 9.87 16.44
N ALA A 69 -4.87 9.48 15.21
CA ALA A 69 -6.25 9.46 14.73
C ALA A 69 -7.11 8.34 15.38
N GLY A 70 -6.49 7.32 16.00
CA GLY A 70 -7.18 6.15 16.51
C GLY A 70 -7.69 5.19 15.43
N LEU A 71 -7.05 5.17 14.25
CA LEU A 71 -7.47 4.36 13.10
C LEU A 71 -6.75 3.00 13.01
N VAL A 72 -5.94 2.65 14.01
CA VAL A 72 -5.17 1.38 14.02
C VAL A 72 -6.10 0.18 13.89
N ASP A 73 -7.11 0.07 14.74
CA ASP A 73 -8.05 -1.06 14.75
C ASP A 73 -8.87 -1.13 13.46
N THR A 74 -9.24 0.03 12.91
CA THR A 74 -9.96 0.13 11.62
C THR A 74 -9.12 -0.44 10.48
N LEU A 75 -7.85 -0.06 10.39
CA LEU A 75 -6.94 -0.51 9.33
C LEU A 75 -6.39 -1.93 9.58
N GLN A 76 -6.51 -2.48 10.77
CA GLN A 76 -6.28 -3.90 11.08
C GLN A 76 -7.52 -4.77 10.80
N GLY A 77 -8.67 -4.16 10.60
CA GLY A 77 -9.92 -4.84 10.32
C GLY A 77 -9.92 -5.69 9.05
N LYS A 78 -11.03 -6.39 8.81
CA LYS A 78 -11.13 -7.40 7.76
C LYS A 78 -11.02 -6.88 6.32
N GLY A 79 -11.05 -5.59 6.05
CA GLY A 79 -10.96 -5.07 4.70
C GLY A 79 -11.92 -5.72 3.67
N PRO A 80 -11.59 -5.78 2.40
CA PRO A 80 -10.33 -5.31 1.81
C PRO A 80 -10.25 -3.79 1.69
N PHE A 81 -9.04 -3.26 1.87
CA PHE A 81 -8.75 -1.84 1.71
C PHE A 81 -7.68 -1.62 0.64
N THR A 82 -7.73 -0.47 -0.03
CA THR A 82 -6.63 0.06 -0.83
C THR A 82 -6.13 1.33 -0.16
N VAL A 83 -4.89 1.35 0.28
CA VAL A 83 -4.29 2.47 1.00
C VAL A 83 -3.24 3.14 0.13
N PHE A 84 -3.38 4.43 -0.11
CA PHE A 84 -2.35 5.27 -0.71
C PHE A 84 -1.48 5.84 0.42
N ALA A 85 -0.29 5.28 0.60
CA ALA A 85 0.59 5.55 1.73
C ALA A 85 1.65 6.60 1.37
N PRO A 86 1.53 7.86 1.84
CA PRO A 86 2.55 8.88 1.63
C PRO A 86 3.78 8.57 2.46
N VAL A 87 4.97 8.74 1.85
CA VAL A 87 6.26 8.61 2.53
C VAL A 87 6.53 9.79 3.47
N ASN A 88 7.49 9.67 4.40
CA ASN A 88 7.86 10.76 5.30
C ASN A 88 8.15 12.07 4.56
N ALA A 89 8.91 12.00 3.44
CA ALA A 89 9.21 13.16 2.60
C ALA A 89 7.95 13.85 2.04
N ALA A 90 6.85 13.11 1.85
CA ALA A 90 5.57 13.71 1.44
C ALA A 90 4.95 14.59 2.54
N PHE A 91 5.12 14.21 3.80
CA PHE A 91 4.70 15.01 4.95
C PHE A 91 5.62 16.22 5.16
N ASP A 92 6.94 16.04 4.95
CA ASP A 92 7.93 17.12 5.07
C ASP A 92 7.72 18.21 4.01
N ALA A 93 7.12 17.87 2.87
CA ALA A 93 6.76 18.80 1.80
C ALA A 93 5.52 19.67 2.12
N LEU A 94 4.76 19.34 3.15
CA LEU A 94 3.66 20.19 3.62
C LEU A 94 4.20 21.48 4.25
N PRO A 95 3.40 22.57 4.29
CA PRO A 95 3.81 23.80 4.98
C PRO A 95 4.29 23.52 6.41
N ALA A 96 5.35 24.19 6.83
CA ALA A 96 5.95 23.99 8.15
C ALA A 96 4.92 24.08 9.28
N GLY A 97 4.96 23.12 10.22
CA GLY A 97 4.04 23.03 11.35
C GLY A 97 2.67 22.41 11.02
N THR A 98 2.39 22.07 9.76
CA THR A 98 1.11 21.42 9.39
C THR A 98 0.98 20.05 10.05
N VAL A 99 2.01 19.23 10.01
CA VAL A 99 2.00 17.87 10.60
C VAL A 99 1.82 17.97 12.11
N ASP A 100 2.60 18.83 12.78
CA ASP A 100 2.50 19.04 14.23
C ASP A 100 1.10 19.53 14.64
N THR A 101 0.51 20.39 13.81
CA THR A 101 -0.85 20.91 14.05
C THR A 101 -1.89 19.80 13.88
N LEU A 102 -1.78 18.96 12.84
CA LEU A 102 -2.70 17.85 12.59
C LEU A 102 -2.63 16.77 13.68
N LEU A 103 -1.45 16.57 14.28
CA LEU A 103 -1.26 15.57 15.34
C LEU A 103 -1.81 16.03 16.71
N LYS A 104 -2.22 17.29 16.87
CA LYS A 104 -2.83 17.77 18.09
C LYS A 104 -4.24 17.20 18.29
N PRO A 105 -4.63 16.89 19.55
CA PRO A 105 -5.94 16.31 19.86
C PRO A 105 -7.13 17.11 19.31
N GLU A 106 -7.04 18.45 19.31
CA GLU A 106 -8.07 19.34 18.79
C GLU A 106 -8.27 19.25 17.28
N ASN A 107 -7.32 18.71 16.54
CA ASN A 107 -7.38 18.52 15.09
C ASN A 107 -7.61 17.06 14.68
N LYS A 108 -7.96 16.19 15.62
CA LYS A 108 -8.15 14.75 15.39
C LYS A 108 -9.13 14.48 14.24
N ASP A 109 -10.25 15.19 14.18
CA ASP A 109 -11.26 14.98 13.13
C ASP A 109 -10.72 15.32 11.74
N LYS A 110 -9.91 16.38 11.62
CA LYS A 110 -9.23 16.74 10.37
C LYS A 110 -8.20 15.67 9.99
N LEU A 111 -7.47 15.14 10.96
CA LEU A 111 -6.50 14.08 10.72
C LEU A 111 -7.20 12.80 10.26
N VAL A 112 -8.32 12.43 10.88
CA VAL A 112 -9.15 11.31 10.48
C VAL A 112 -9.66 11.49 9.04
N ALA A 113 -10.18 12.67 8.68
CA ALA A 113 -10.64 12.97 7.34
C ALA A 113 -9.51 12.82 6.31
N ILE A 114 -8.33 13.40 6.56
CA ILE A 114 -7.18 13.27 5.66
C ILE A 114 -6.76 11.79 5.53
N LEU A 115 -6.65 11.04 6.61
CA LEU A 115 -6.22 9.64 6.55
C LEU A 115 -7.25 8.73 5.86
N THR A 116 -8.54 8.92 6.11
CA THR A 116 -9.61 8.16 5.46
C THR A 116 -9.80 8.56 3.98
N TYR A 117 -9.40 9.77 3.60
CA TYR A 117 -9.29 10.21 2.22
C TYR A 117 -8.23 9.44 1.41
N HIS A 118 -7.18 8.93 2.07
CA HIS A 118 -6.17 8.07 1.44
C HIS A 118 -6.58 6.60 1.31
N VAL A 119 -7.80 6.23 1.71
CA VAL A 119 -8.28 4.85 1.74
C VAL A 119 -9.47 4.67 0.80
N LEU A 120 -9.36 3.70 -0.11
CA LEU A 120 -10.52 3.23 -0.90
C LEU A 120 -11.07 1.95 -0.30
N PRO A 121 -12.40 1.79 -0.24
CA PRO A 121 -12.99 0.49 0.04
C PRO A 121 -12.72 -0.46 -1.14
N GLY A 122 -12.41 -1.71 -0.82
CA GLY A 122 -12.07 -2.71 -1.83
C GLY A 122 -10.57 -2.84 -2.09
N LYS A 123 -10.19 -3.90 -2.82
CA LYS A 123 -8.82 -4.15 -3.24
C LYS A 123 -8.64 -3.75 -4.70
N HIS A 124 -8.00 -2.64 -4.95
CA HIS A 124 -7.74 -2.10 -6.29
C HIS A 124 -6.25 -2.21 -6.60
N SER A 125 -5.87 -3.17 -7.45
CA SER A 125 -4.49 -3.29 -7.94
C SER A 125 -4.18 -2.18 -8.95
N ALA A 126 -2.91 -1.85 -9.14
CA ALA A 126 -2.49 -0.91 -10.19
C ALA A 126 -2.99 -1.35 -11.56
N LYS A 127 -2.97 -2.67 -11.83
CA LYS A 127 -3.51 -3.23 -13.07
C LYS A 127 -5.01 -2.96 -13.24
N SER A 128 -5.80 -3.12 -12.18
CA SER A 128 -7.26 -2.84 -12.25
C SER A 128 -7.53 -1.35 -12.44
N ILE A 129 -6.81 -0.48 -11.71
CA ILE A 129 -6.93 0.97 -11.86
C ILE A 129 -6.57 1.40 -13.28
N MET A 130 -5.47 0.89 -13.86
CA MET A 130 -5.07 1.18 -15.24
C MET A 130 -6.10 0.70 -16.27
N ALA A 131 -6.73 -0.46 -16.03
CA ALA A 131 -7.79 -0.94 -16.91
C ALA A 131 -9.02 -0.03 -16.89
N ASP A 132 -9.40 0.46 -15.70
CA ASP A 132 -10.51 1.41 -15.54
C ASP A 132 -10.18 2.77 -16.15
N ILE A 133 -8.96 3.28 -15.99
CA ILE A 133 -8.49 4.49 -16.67
C ILE A 133 -8.67 4.37 -18.19
N LYS A 134 -8.22 3.24 -18.76
CA LYS A 134 -8.36 2.98 -20.19
C LYS A 134 -9.82 2.90 -20.63
N LYS A 135 -10.66 2.20 -19.85
CA LYS A 135 -12.09 2.03 -20.12
C LYS A 135 -12.85 3.35 -20.05
N MET A 136 -12.46 4.25 -19.15
CA MET A 136 -13.11 5.53 -18.90
C MET A 136 -12.52 6.71 -19.74
N GLY A 137 -11.69 6.41 -20.74
CA GLY A 137 -11.18 7.43 -21.65
C GLY A 137 -10.01 8.26 -21.12
N GLY A 138 -9.22 7.70 -20.19
CA GLY A 138 -7.97 8.30 -19.71
C GLY A 138 -7.96 8.71 -18.23
N LYS A 139 -9.14 8.73 -17.57
CA LYS A 139 -9.27 9.09 -16.16
C LYS A 139 -10.27 8.17 -15.47
N ALA A 140 -9.87 7.57 -14.36
CA ALA A 140 -10.76 6.81 -13.47
C ALA A 140 -10.99 7.59 -12.17
N THR A 141 -12.14 7.40 -11.55
CA THR A 141 -12.49 8.05 -10.27
C THR A 141 -13.05 7.01 -9.31
N TYR A 142 -12.59 7.08 -8.06
CA TYR A 142 -13.05 6.20 -6.99
C TYR A 142 -13.39 7.02 -5.76
N LYS A 143 -14.47 6.63 -5.08
CA LYS A 143 -14.88 7.22 -3.82
C LYS A 143 -14.05 6.68 -2.67
N THR A 144 -13.53 7.59 -1.84
CA THR A 144 -12.74 7.25 -0.64
C THR A 144 -13.63 6.86 0.54
N VAL A 145 -13.03 6.34 1.59
CA VAL A 145 -13.72 6.06 2.87
C VAL A 145 -14.18 7.36 3.54
N GLU A 146 -13.49 8.45 3.31
CA GLU A 146 -13.89 9.79 3.78
C GLU A 146 -15.16 10.28 3.07
N GLY A 147 -15.35 9.94 1.79
CA GLY A 147 -16.56 10.26 1.02
C GLY A 147 -16.33 11.16 -0.19
N GLU A 148 -15.20 11.83 -0.31
CA GLU A 148 -14.79 12.56 -1.50
C GLU A 148 -14.09 11.61 -2.50
N ASP A 149 -13.87 12.09 -3.71
CA ASP A 149 -13.34 11.28 -4.80
C ASP A 149 -11.83 11.50 -4.99
N LEU A 150 -11.11 10.41 -5.28
CA LEU A 150 -9.78 10.42 -5.87
C LEU A 150 -9.87 10.11 -7.36
N SER A 151 -9.09 10.82 -8.16
CA SER A 151 -9.00 10.59 -9.60
C SER A 151 -7.64 10.02 -9.98
N PHE A 152 -7.61 9.16 -11.00
CA PHE A 152 -6.43 8.42 -11.41
C PHE A 152 -6.18 8.59 -12.90
N GLU A 153 -4.93 8.84 -13.27
CA GLU A 153 -4.49 8.98 -14.66
C GLU A 153 -3.13 8.31 -14.86
N MET A 154 -2.89 7.86 -16.09
CA MET A 154 -1.54 7.47 -16.51
C MET A 154 -0.86 8.67 -17.15
N LYS A 155 0.27 9.10 -16.60
CA LYS A 155 1.08 10.19 -17.13
C LYS A 155 2.56 9.82 -17.07
N ASP A 156 3.29 10.01 -18.17
CA ASP A 156 4.73 9.72 -18.27
C ASP A 156 5.10 8.28 -17.86
N GLY A 157 4.23 7.31 -18.19
CA GLY A 157 4.42 5.89 -17.84
C GLY A 157 4.19 5.54 -16.38
N ALA A 158 3.75 6.48 -15.54
CA ALA A 158 3.47 6.29 -14.13
C ALA A 158 1.97 6.47 -13.82
N LEU A 159 1.51 5.82 -12.75
CA LEU A 159 0.17 6.05 -12.20
C LEU A 159 0.20 7.27 -11.29
N TRP A 160 -0.69 8.22 -11.55
CA TRP A 160 -0.89 9.43 -10.77
C TRP A 160 -2.25 9.42 -10.11
N VAL A 161 -2.28 9.94 -8.88
CA VAL A 161 -3.49 10.11 -8.07
C VAL A 161 -3.71 11.60 -7.87
N TRP A 162 -4.88 12.08 -8.24
CA TRP A 162 -5.28 13.48 -8.11
C TRP A 162 -6.27 13.63 -6.97
N ASP A 163 -6.02 14.59 -6.11
CA ASP A 163 -6.92 14.93 -5.04
C ASP A 163 -8.01 15.93 -5.47
N ALA A 164 -8.92 16.23 -4.54
CA ALA A 164 -10.03 17.14 -4.78
C ALA A 164 -9.61 18.62 -4.90
N LYS A 165 -8.38 18.98 -4.48
CA LYS A 165 -7.80 20.32 -4.65
C LYS A 165 -7.11 20.51 -5.99
N GLY A 166 -6.90 19.42 -6.74
CA GLY A 166 -6.20 19.42 -8.02
C GLY A 166 -4.69 19.20 -7.88
N ASP A 167 -4.23 18.79 -6.70
CA ASP A 167 -2.85 18.34 -6.50
C ASP A 167 -2.71 16.86 -6.88
N ALA A 168 -1.52 16.48 -7.34
CA ALA A 168 -1.25 15.12 -7.78
C ALA A 168 -0.08 14.48 -7.04
N ALA A 169 -0.26 13.22 -6.67
CA ALA A 169 0.77 12.33 -6.14
C ALA A 169 1.10 11.24 -7.15
N ARG A 170 2.36 10.90 -7.27
CA ARG A 170 2.82 9.78 -8.09
C ARG A 170 2.86 8.51 -7.25
N VAL A 171 2.37 7.41 -7.81
CA VAL A 171 2.58 6.08 -7.23
C VAL A 171 4.01 5.64 -7.52
N THR A 172 4.82 5.48 -6.47
CA THR A 172 6.24 5.10 -6.56
C THR A 172 6.46 3.62 -6.42
N ILE A 173 5.68 2.94 -5.55
CA ILE A 173 5.66 1.48 -5.40
C ILE A 173 4.18 1.05 -5.41
N ALA A 174 3.83 0.20 -6.35
CA ALA A 174 2.47 -0.29 -6.50
C ALA A 174 2.33 -1.73 -6.02
N ASP A 175 1.08 -2.12 -5.73
CA ASP A 175 0.69 -3.52 -5.47
C ASP A 175 1.44 -4.19 -4.30
N VAL A 176 1.71 -3.44 -3.22
CA VAL A 176 2.22 -4.00 -1.97
C VAL A 176 1.08 -4.74 -1.27
N ASN A 177 0.97 -6.04 -1.54
CA ASN A 177 -0.14 -6.87 -1.06
C ASN A 177 -0.08 -7.11 0.44
N GLN A 178 -1.25 -7.07 1.08
CA GLN A 178 -1.48 -7.30 2.50
C GLN A 178 -2.57 -8.33 2.69
N SER A 179 -2.68 -8.94 3.87
CA SER A 179 -3.74 -9.91 4.18
C SER A 179 -5.14 -9.28 4.14
N ASN A 180 -5.25 -8.00 4.44
CA ASN A 180 -6.51 -7.26 4.45
C ASN A 180 -6.60 -6.13 3.41
N GLY A 181 -5.73 -6.14 2.37
CA GLY A 181 -5.79 -5.13 1.32
C GLY A 181 -4.56 -5.03 0.44
N VAL A 182 -4.32 -3.83 -0.06
CA VAL A 182 -3.15 -3.47 -0.85
C VAL A 182 -2.72 -2.05 -0.50
N ILE A 183 -1.41 -1.82 -0.49
CA ILE A 183 -0.81 -0.49 -0.33
C ILE A 183 -0.20 -0.05 -1.66
N HIS A 184 -0.41 1.21 -2.02
CA HIS A 184 0.32 1.94 -3.05
C HIS A 184 1.07 3.08 -2.40
N VAL A 185 2.39 3.09 -2.51
CA VAL A 185 3.23 4.15 -1.95
C VAL A 185 3.19 5.37 -2.86
N ILE A 186 3.00 6.54 -2.27
CA ILE A 186 2.89 7.83 -2.99
C ILE A 186 3.87 8.86 -2.45
N ASP A 187 4.27 9.80 -3.31
CA ASP A 187 5.27 10.83 -3.03
C ASP A 187 4.70 12.15 -2.49
N LYS A 188 3.38 12.27 -2.37
CA LYS A 188 2.70 13.45 -1.77
C LYS A 188 1.51 13.05 -0.93
N VAL A 189 1.17 13.88 0.04
CA VAL A 189 -0.07 13.76 0.83
C VAL A 189 -1.24 14.30 0.00
N LEU A 190 -2.34 13.55 -0.05
CA LEU A 190 -3.57 13.94 -0.71
C LEU A 190 -4.49 14.69 0.27
N LEU A 191 -5.10 15.75 -0.16
CA LEU A 191 -5.92 16.59 0.70
C LEU A 191 -7.38 16.66 0.21
N PRO A 192 -8.36 16.38 1.08
CA PRO A 192 -9.77 16.61 0.76
C PRO A 192 -10.05 18.11 0.61
N LYS A 193 -11.19 18.48 0.02
CA LYS A 193 -11.60 19.89 -0.12
C LYS A 193 -11.91 20.55 1.21
N ALA A 194 -12.53 19.81 2.09
CA ALA A 194 -12.98 20.30 3.39
C ALA A 194 -11.84 20.45 4.40
#